data_7c6d676fc775822ff6ebe7f9ae1ebaa3
#
_entry.id   7c6d676fc775822ff6ebe7f9ae1ebaa3
#
_cell.length_a   1.000
_cell.length_b   1.000
_cell.length_c   1.000
_cell.angle_alpha   90.00
_cell.angle_beta   90.00
_cell.angle_gamma   90.00
#
_symmetry.space_group_name_H-M   'P 1'
#
loop_
_entity.id
_entity.type
_entity.pdbx_description
1 polymer ?
#
loop_
_entity_poly.entity_id
_entity_poly.type
_entity_poly.pdbx_seq_one_letter_code
_entity_poly.pdbx_strand_id
1 'polypeptide(L)' 'MSQKDFRNELKRIFTDYKRITPQIESGLQKLGILIGRKKNHVVLFVSNERGIHSVSISATGSDKREGLNIVSKIARLKFC' A
#
# COMPACT_ATOMS: atom_id res chain seq x y z
N MET A 1 7.85 -10.12 10.98
CA MET A 1 6.39 -9.92 10.90
C MET A 1 5.77 -11.01 10.02
N SER A 2 4.73 -11.65 10.50
CA SER A 2 4.06 -12.70 9.73
C SER A 2 3.21 -12.09 8.61
N GLN A 3 2.85 -12.91 7.63
CA GLN A 3 2.00 -12.48 6.53
C GLN A 3 0.66 -11.94 7.03
N LYS A 4 0.08 -12.61 8.02
CA LYS A 4 -1.18 -12.20 8.60
C LYS A 4 -1.07 -10.82 9.26
N ASP A 5 -0.01 -10.61 10.05
CA ASP A 5 0.21 -9.34 10.73
C ASP A 5 0.42 -8.20 9.72
N PHE A 6 1.17 -8.47 8.67
CA PHE A 6 1.40 -7.49 7.61
C PHE A 6 0.09 -7.07 6.95
N ARG A 7 -0.76 -8.05 6.60
CA ARG A 7 -2.06 -7.76 5.99
C ARG A 7 -2.97 -6.99 6.94
N ASN A 8 -2.97 -7.33 8.22
CA ASN A 8 -3.79 -6.63 9.21
C ASN A 8 -3.36 -5.17 9.34
N GLU A 9 -2.05 -4.92 9.36
CA GLU A 9 -1.54 -3.55 9.41
C GLU A 9 -1.94 -2.75 8.17
N LEU A 10 -1.84 -3.37 6.98
CA LEU A 10 -2.27 -2.73 5.75
C LEU A 10 -3.76 -2.39 5.78
N LYS A 11 -4.57 -3.31 6.28
CA LYS A 11 -6.02 -3.07 6.40
C LYS A 11 -6.31 -1.88 7.30
N ARG A 12 -5.58 -1.76 8.41
CA ARG A 12 -5.76 -0.62 9.31
C ARG A 12 -5.36 0.69 8.63
N ILE A 13 -4.25 0.68 7.89
CA ILE A 13 -3.76 1.86 7.20
C ILE A 13 -4.77 2.33 6.15
N PHE A 14 -5.36 1.40 5.40
CA PHE A 14 -6.27 1.70 4.31
C PHE A 14 -7.75 1.70 4.72
N THR A 15 -8.05 1.58 6.02
CA THR A 15 -9.42 1.75 6.51
C THR A 15 -9.84 3.20 6.25
N ASP A 16 -11.04 3.37 5.70
CA ASP A 16 -11.57 4.69 5.32
C ASP A 16 -10.68 5.43 4.33
N TYR A 17 -9.98 4.68 3.48
CA TYR A 17 -9.11 5.26 2.47
C TYR A 17 -9.91 6.12 1.48
N LYS A 18 -9.57 7.39 1.43
CA LYS A 18 -10.13 8.35 0.47
C LYS A 18 -9.05 9.01 -0.36
N ARG A 19 -7.89 9.23 0.25
CA ARG A 19 -6.72 9.80 -0.42
C ARG A 19 -5.49 9.50 0.42
N ILE A 20 -4.32 9.64 -0.18
CA ILE A 20 -3.07 9.41 0.55
C ILE A 20 -2.81 10.59 1.48
N THR A 21 -2.67 10.30 2.76
CA THR A 21 -2.36 11.28 3.79
C THR A 21 -0.98 11.01 4.36
N PRO A 22 -0.36 11.98 5.06
CA PRO A 22 0.91 11.74 5.74
C PRO A 22 0.86 10.56 6.72
N GLN A 23 -0.29 10.32 7.35
CA GLN A 23 -0.46 9.19 8.25
C GLN A 23 -0.35 7.86 7.50
N ILE A 24 -0.97 7.78 6.32
CA ILE A 24 -0.88 6.60 5.49
C ILE A 24 0.57 6.38 5.03
N GLU A 25 1.25 7.44 4.61
CA GLU A 25 2.65 7.36 4.20
C GLU A 25 3.53 6.84 5.32
N SER A 26 3.36 7.39 6.54
CA SER A 26 4.14 6.93 7.69
C SER A 26 3.89 5.46 8.00
N GLY A 27 2.63 5.03 7.94
CA GLY A 27 2.28 3.64 8.18
C GLY A 27 2.93 2.71 7.17
N LEU A 28 2.91 3.09 5.90
CA LEU A 28 3.51 2.29 4.84
C LEU A 28 5.03 2.23 4.98
N GLN A 29 5.68 3.33 5.35
CA GLN A 29 7.12 3.37 5.55
C GLN A 29 7.55 2.41 6.67
N LYS A 30 6.75 2.32 7.72
CA LYS A 30 7.02 1.38 8.82
C LYS A 30 7.00 -0.07 8.35
N LEU A 31 6.24 -0.35 7.31
CA LEU A 31 6.17 -1.69 6.72
C LEU A 31 7.21 -1.91 5.62
N GLY A 32 8.07 -0.93 5.38
CA GLY A 32 9.10 -1.03 4.36
C GLY A 32 8.62 -0.70 2.96
N ILE A 33 7.48 -0.01 2.85
CA ILE A 33 6.92 0.39 1.55
C ILE A 33 7.25 1.84 1.31
N LEU A 34 7.88 2.13 0.17
CA LEU A 34 8.20 3.48 -0.23
C LEU A 34 7.09 4.05 -1.11
N ILE A 35 6.94 5.37 -1.06
CA ILE A 35 5.90 6.05 -1.82
C ILE A 35 6.53 7.07 -2.75
N GLY A 36 6.17 6.96 -4.05
CA GLY A 36 6.52 7.97 -5.05
C GLY A 36 5.26 8.65 -5.53
N ARG A 37 5.32 9.94 -5.77
CA ARG A 37 4.17 10.70 -6.26
C ARG A 37 4.42 11.14 -7.70
N LYS A 38 3.42 10.88 -8.55
CA LYS A 38 3.37 11.40 -9.92
C LYS A 38 2.02 12.07 -10.08
N LYS A 39 2.00 13.18 -10.80
CA LYS A 39 0.81 14.04 -11.06
C LYS A 39 -0.52 13.60 -10.40
N ASN A 40 -1.19 12.60 -10.99
CA ASN A 40 -2.49 12.14 -10.50
C ASN A 40 -2.43 10.72 -9.93
N HIS A 41 -1.23 10.16 -9.80
CA HIS A 41 -1.05 8.78 -9.34
C HIS A 41 -0.02 8.72 -8.23
N VAL A 42 -0.20 7.74 -7.37
CA VAL A 42 0.78 7.41 -6.34
C VAL A 42 1.35 6.04 -6.67
N VAL A 43 2.67 5.92 -6.62
CA VAL A 43 3.34 4.66 -6.89
C VAL A 43 3.92 4.15 -5.58
N LEU A 44 3.58 2.91 -5.24
CA LEU A 44 4.11 2.25 -4.04
C LEU A 44 5.19 1.27 -4.46
N PHE A 45 6.32 1.30 -3.76
CA PHE A 45 7.43 0.39 -4.03
C PHE A 45 7.50 -0.65 -2.92
N VAL A 46 7.27 -1.89 -3.27
CA VAL A 46 7.29 -3.02 -2.34
C VAL A 46 8.50 -3.88 -2.65
N SER A 47 9.38 -4.05 -1.66
CA SER A 47 10.55 -4.91 -1.84
C SER A 47 10.28 -6.31 -1.29
N ASN A 48 10.78 -7.32 -1.99
CA ASN A 48 10.73 -8.70 -1.55
C ASN A 48 12.04 -9.39 -1.96
N GLU A 49 12.12 -10.71 -1.77
CA GLU A 49 13.32 -11.47 -2.10
C GLU A 49 13.70 -11.40 -3.58
N ARG A 50 12.75 -11.13 -4.44
CA ARG A 50 12.97 -11.04 -5.88
C ARG A 50 13.36 -9.64 -6.37
N GLY A 51 13.29 -8.65 -5.47
CA GLY A 51 13.62 -7.28 -5.83
C GLY A 51 12.52 -6.30 -5.43
N ILE A 52 12.48 -5.16 -6.11
CA ILE A 52 11.51 -4.12 -5.83
C ILE A 52 10.44 -4.11 -6.91
N HIS A 53 9.18 -4.09 -6.47
CA HIS A 53 8.02 -4.06 -7.36
C HIS A 53 7.25 -2.77 -7.13
N SER A 54 6.72 -2.20 -8.20
CA SER A 54 5.93 -0.98 -8.11
C SER A 54 4.44 -1.27 -8.31
N VAL A 55 3.61 -0.58 -7.54
CA VAL A 55 2.16 -0.63 -7.68
C VAL A 55 1.65 0.78 -7.85
N SER A 56 0.95 1.03 -8.95
CA SER A 56 0.35 2.33 -9.20
C SER A 56 -1.08 2.35 -8.67
N ILE A 57 -1.41 3.38 -7.90
CA ILE A 57 -2.75 3.55 -7.35
C ILE A 57 -3.22 4.97 -7.61
N SER A 58 -4.55 5.18 -7.60
CA SER A 58 -5.10 6.51 -7.74
C SER A 58 -4.79 7.34 -6.49
N ALA A 59 -4.55 8.64 -6.68
CA ALA A 59 -4.31 9.54 -5.55
C ALA A 59 -5.56 9.71 -4.69
N THR A 60 -6.74 9.51 -5.29
CA THR A 60 -8.01 9.59 -4.58
C THR A 60 -8.76 8.29 -4.77
N GLY A 61 -9.24 7.71 -3.67
CA GLY A 61 -10.08 6.52 -3.73
C GLY A 61 -11.54 6.91 -3.76
N SER A 62 -12.25 6.51 -4.80
CA SER A 62 -13.69 6.78 -4.93
C SER A 62 -14.54 5.59 -4.54
N ASP A 63 -13.95 4.41 -4.41
CA ASP A 63 -14.64 3.16 -4.11
C ASP A 63 -14.09 2.58 -2.81
N LYS A 64 -15.00 2.13 -1.94
CA LYS A 64 -14.61 1.49 -0.68
C LYS A 64 -13.78 0.23 -0.90
N ARG A 65 -13.95 -0.44 -2.05
CA ARG A 65 -13.22 -1.65 -2.37
C ARG A 65 -11.78 -1.39 -2.80
N GLU A 66 -11.47 -0.15 -3.18
CA GLU A 66 -10.14 0.17 -3.68
C GLU A 66 -9.07 -0.06 -2.62
N GLY A 67 -9.34 0.34 -1.36
CA GLY A 67 -8.40 0.08 -0.27
C GLY A 67 -8.11 -1.39 -0.08
N LEU A 68 -9.13 -2.24 -0.13
CA LEU A 68 -8.94 -3.69 0.01
C LEU A 68 -8.18 -4.28 -1.17
N ASN A 69 -8.43 -3.78 -2.38
CA ASN A 69 -7.70 -4.22 -3.56
C ASN A 69 -6.22 -3.87 -3.46
N ILE A 70 -5.91 -2.67 -2.97
CA ILE A 70 -4.53 -2.25 -2.76
C ILE A 70 -3.84 -3.15 -1.73
N VAL A 71 -4.52 -3.44 -0.62
CA VAL A 71 -3.99 -4.33 0.43
C VAL A 71 -3.65 -5.69 -0.16
N SER A 72 -4.56 -6.27 -0.95
CA SER A 72 -4.35 -7.57 -1.56
C SER A 72 -3.15 -7.57 -2.50
N LYS A 73 -3.03 -6.53 -3.32
CA LYS A 73 -1.91 -6.41 -4.26
C LYS A 73 -0.58 -6.31 -3.55
N ILE A 74 -0.50 -5.46 -2.52
CA ILE A 74 0.73 -5.26 -1.76
C ILE A 74 1.13 -6.54 -1.03
N ALA A 75 0.17 -7.19 -0.37
CA ALA A 75 0.45 -8.43 0.35
C ALA A 75 0.94 -9.52 -0.59
N ARG A 76 0.33 -9.62 -1.78
CA ARG A 76 0.75 -10.58 -2.78
C ARG A 76 2.18 -10.35 -3.24
N LEU A 77 2.54 -9.09 -3.50
CA LEU A 77 3.90 -8.75 -3.91
C LEU A 77 4.93 -9.00 -2.81
N LYS A 78 4.55 -8.71 -1.56
CA LYS A 78 5.47 -8.87 -0.44
C LYS A 78 5.81 -10.33 -0.15
N PHE A 79 4.82 -11.22 -0.30
CA PHE A 79 4.95 -12.61 0.11
C PHE A 79 4.91 -13.60 -1.07
N CYS A 80 5.07 -13.12 -2.27
CA CYS A 80 5.07 -13.95 -3.45
C CYS A 80 6.45 -14.53 -3.73
#